data_8c0cc691363ec5d22659ef8f90018de8
#
_entry.id   8c0cc691363ec5d22659ef8f90018de8
#
_cell.length_a   1.000
_cell.length_b   1.000
_cell.length_c   1.000
_cell.angle_alpha   90.00
_cell.angle_beta   90.00
_cell.angle_gamma   90.00
#
_symmetry.space_group_name_H-M   'P 1'
#
loop_
_entity.id
_entity.type
_entity.pdbx_description
1 polymer ?
#
loop_
_entity_poly.entity_id
_entity_poly.type
_entity_poly.pdbx_seq_one_letter_code
_entity_poly.pdbx_strand_id
1 'polypeptide(L)'
;VDVDLKANTTKAENYRGSGNVYGQWDFLKHFQFKAMFSLDYASNSTRTYTPVIQVYDASVEGDIATLGNGKTGVSQAKETEMKVQSDYLLTYTNSWGDHSVTATAGFTTYYNKLENLNGARTQGVGLVIPDNPDKWYVSIGDAATATNGSTQWERSTVSVLARVLYNYK
;
A
#
# COMPACT_ATOMS: atom_id res chain seq x y z
N VAL A 1 -0.03 25.74 -28.74
CA VAL A 1 -1.26 25.00 -28.50
C VAL A 1 -1.40 24.84 -27.00
N ASP A 2 -2.23 25.69 -26.35
CA ASP A 2 -2.61 25.49 -24.95
C ASP A 2 -3.60 24.32 -24.91
N VAL A 3 -3.11 23.14 -24.61
CA VAL A 3 -3.97 22.02 -24.23
C VAL A 3 -4.27 22.22 -22.74
N ASP A 4 -5.42 22.78 -22.45
CA ASP A 4 -5.94 22.84 -21.08
C ASP A 4 -6.28 21.42 -20.64
N LEU A 5 -5.25 20.71 -20.19
CA LEU A 5 -5.35 19.41 -19.55
C LEU A 5 -6.03 19.64 -18.19
N LYS A 6 -7.35 19.72 -18.17
CA LYS A 6 -8.12 19.62 -16.93
C LYS A 6 -7.77 18.31 -16.23
N ALA A 7 -6.82 18.43 -15.34
CA ALA A 7 -5.97 17.32 -14.92
C ALA A 7 -6.53 16.52 -13.75
N ASN A 8 -7.80 16.52 -13.46
CA ASN A 8 -8.29 15.70 -12.38
C ASN A 8 -9.03 14.46 -12.91
N THR A 9 -8.28 13.59 -13.55
CA THR A 9 -8.75 12.31 -14.10
C THR A 9 -8.62 11.15 -13.11
N THR A 10 -8.24 11.42 -11.86
CA THR A 10 -7.98 10.38 -10.86
C THR A 10 -8.65 10.72 -9.53
N LYS A 11 -9.39 9.75 -8.99
CA LYS A 11 -9.94 9.75 -7.63
C LYS A 11 -9.25 8.65 -6.83
N ALA A 12 -8.49 9.04 -5.80
CA ALA A 12 -7.82 8.12 -4.92
C ALA A 12 -8.39 8.18 -3.50
N GLU A 13 -8.60 7.02 -2.90
CA GLU A 13 -9.06 6.85 -1.52
C GLU A 13 -8.06 5.93 -0.82
N ASN A 14 -7.43 6.43 0.25
CA ASN A 14 -6.41 5.71 0.98
C ASN A 14 -6.82 5.58 2.44
N TYR A 15 -6.87 4.35 2.93
CA TYR A 15 -7.15 4.02 4.32
C TYR A 15 -5.95 3.30 4.91
N ARG A 16 -5.48 3.74 6.07
CA ARG A 16 -4.42 3.06 6.80
C ARG A 16 -4.76 3.01 8.27
N GLY A 17 -4.64 1.84 8.86
CA GLY A 17 -4.73 1.60 10.28
C GLY A 17 -3.49 0.89 10.78
N SER A 18 -2.87 1.40 11.84
CA SER A 18 -1.74 0.75 12.49
C SER A 18 -1.93 0.77 14.00
N GLY A 19 -1.45 -0.28 14.64
CA GLY A 19 -1.50 -0.41 16.09
C GLY A 19 -0.51 -1.44 16.58
N ASN A 20 -0.15 -1.32 17.87
CA ASN A 20 0.64 -2.31 18.55
C ASN A 20 0.13 -2.55 19.96
N VAL A 21 0.35 -3.75 20.43
CA VAL A 21 0.12 -4.15 21.83
C VAL A 21 1.37 -4.83 22.34
N TYR A 22 1.70 -4.62 23.61
CA TYR A 22 2.81 -5.32 24.22
C TYR A 22 2.46 -5.78 25.63
N GLY A 23 3.12 -6.84 26.06
CA GLY A 23 3.10 -7.32 27.42
C GLY A 23 4.53 -7.45 27.95
N GLN A 24 4.74 -7.12 29.20
CA GLN A 24 6.02 -7.27 29.88
C GLN A 24 5.80 -8.02 31.18
N TRP A 25 6.68 -8.96 31.47
CA TRP A 25 6.63 -9.77 32.67
C TRP A 25 8.03 -9.87 33.27
N ASP A 26 8.16 -9.41 34.51
CA ASP A 26 9.38 -9.48 35.30
C ASP A 26 9.28 -10.69 36.24
N PHE A 27 10.28 -11.58 36.23
CA PHE A 27 10.28 -12.82 36.98
C PHE A 27 11.69 -13.21 37.45
N LEU A 28 11.76 -14.09 38.46
CA LEU A 28 13.01 -14.58 39.06
C LEU A 28 14.02 -13.47 39.43
N LYS A 29 13.55 -12.28 39.82
CA LYS A 29 14.30 -11.08 40.25
C LYS A 29 15.24 -10.48 39.19
N HIS A 30 15.70 -11.26 38.19
CA HIS A 30 16.75 -10.87 37.25
C HIS A 30 16.29 -10.94 35.81
N PHE A 31 15.11 -11.48 35.55
CA PHE A 31 14.62 -11.70 34.19
C PHE A 31 13.41 -10.83 33.88
N GLN A 32 13.42 -10.27 32.68
CA GLN A 32 12.31 -9.55 32.09
C GLN A 32 12.01 -10.15 30.71
N PHE A 33 10.79 -10.55 30.50
CA PHE A 33 10.30 -10.97 29.19
C PHE A 33 9.35 -9.91 28.64
N LYS A 34 9.57 -9.49 27.40
CA LYS A 34 8.70 -8.56 26.69
C LYS A 34 8.28 -9.18 25.36
N ALA A 35 6.99 -9.21 25.12
CA ALA A 35 6.40 -9.57 23.82
C ALA A 35 5.65 -8.37 23.27
N MET A 36 5.83 -8.08 21.98
CA MET A 36 5.14 -7.02 21.26
C MET A 36 4.56 -7.58 19.96
N PHE A 37 3.34 -7.21 19.66
CA PHE A 37 2.67 -7.51 18.42
C PHE A 37 2.24 -6.22 17.76
N SER A 38 2.59 -6.05 16.49
CA SER A 38 2.28 -4.87 15.69
C SER A 38 1.55 -5.28 14.42
N LEU A 39 0.50 -4.55 14.08
CA LEU A 39 -0.27 -4.71 12.85
C LEU A 39 -0.30 -3.36 12.13
N ASP A 40 -0.02 -3.37 10.82
CA ASP A 40 -0.23 -2.24 9.92
C ASP A 40 -1.02 -2.75 8.70
N TYR A 41 -2.14 -2.11 8.43
CA TYR A 41 -3.02 -2.43 7.33
C TYR A 41 -3.31 -1.18 6.51
N ALA A 42 -3.07 -1.25 5.20
CA ALA A 42 -3.37 -0.20 4.26
C ALA A 42 -4.26 -0.73 3.13
N SER A 43 -5.22 0.09 2.71
CA SER A 43 -6.09 -0.19 1.56
C SER A 43 -6.18 1.07 0.71
N ASN A 44 -5.66 0.99 -0.49
CA ASN A 44 -5.64 2.06 -1.48
C ASN A 44 -6.61 1.70 -2.60
N SER A 45 -7.46 2.63 -2.98
CA SER A 45 -8.39 2.49 -4.11
C SER A 45 -8.23 3.68 -5.02
N THR A 46 -7.94 3.43 -6.28
CA THR A 46 -7.75 4.48 -7.28
C THR A 46 -8.69 4.22 -8.45
N ARG A 47 -9.41 5.25 -8.85
CA ARG A 47 -10.22 5.27 -10.07
C ARG A 47 -9.67 6.32 -11.00
N THR A 48 -9.47 5.95 -12.26
CA THR A 48 -8.92 6.85 -13.27
C THR A 48 -9.86 6.90 -14.46
N TYR A 49 -10.09 8.10 -14.93
CA TYR A 49 -10.84 8.39 -16.14
C TYR A 49 -9.89 8.81 -17.25
N THR A 50 -10.09 8.27 -18.44
CA THR A 50 -9.33 8.64 -19.63
C THR A 50 -10.26 9.42 -20.55
N PRO A 51 -10.08 10.73 -20.72
CA PRO A 51 -10.88 11.54 -21.64
C PRO A 51 -10.50 11.27 -23.10
N VAL A 52 -11.38 11.61 -24.02
CA VAL A 52 -11.02 11.81 -25.43
C VAL A 52 -10.41 13.20 -25.54
N ILE A 53 -9.19 13.27 -26.08
CA ILE A 53 -8.50 14.53 -26.32
C ILE A 53 -8.59 14.83 -27.81
N GLN A 54 -9.21 15.98 -28.14
CA GLN A 54 -9.23 16.53 -29.49
C GLN A 54 -8.31 17.73 -29.56
N VAL A 55 -7.48 17.77 -30.59
CA VAL A 55 -6.53 18.86 -30.87
C VAL A 55 -6.94 19.52 -32.16
N TYR A 56 -7.08 20.84 -32.11
CA TYR A 56 -7.33 21.65 -33.30
C TYR A 56 -5.98 21.95 -34.00
N ASP A 57 -5.87 21.63 -35.28
CA ASP A 57 -4.73 22.04 -36.09
C ASP A 57 -5.01 23.42 -36.70
N ALA A 58 -4.35 24.45 -36.14
CA ALA A 58 -4.51 25.82 -36.62
C ALA A 58 -3.91 26.06 -38.03
N SER A 59 -3.14 25.12 -38.57
CA SER A 59 -2.56 25.20 -39.93
C SER A 59 -3.53 24.75 -41.03
N VAL A 60 -4.58 24.02 -40.66
CA VAL A 60 -5.61 23.53 -41.59
C VAL A 60 -6.98 23.93 -41.03
N GLU A 61 -7.69 24.82 -41.73
CA GLU A 61 -8.97 25.32 -41.30
C GLU A 61 -10.01 24.16 -41.19
N GLY A 62 -10.52 23.96 -39.98
CA GLY A 62 -11.55 22.96 -39.69
C GLY A 62 -11.03 21.56 -39.40
N ASP A 63 -9.73 21.31 -39.34
CA ASP A 63 -9.19 20.00 -39.03
C ASP A 63 -9.09 19.77 -37.51
N ILE A 64 -9.74 18.70 -37.02
CA ILE A 64 -9.72 18.27 -35.62
C ILE A 64 -9.09 16.88 -35.57
N ALA A 65 -7.87 16.80 -35.02
CA ALA A 65 -7.22 15.54 -34.75
C ALA A 65 -7.61 14.98 -33.37
N THR A 66 -7.97 13.71 -33.30
CA THR A 66 -8.24 13.00 -32.06
C THR A 66 -6.98 12.28 -31.62
N LEU A 67 -6.49 12.56 -30.41
CA LEU A 67 -5.35 11.88 -29.82
C LEU A 67 -5.78 10.57 -29.15
N GLY A 68 -4.97 9.52 -29.34
CA GLY A 68 -5.22 8.21 -28.77
C GLY A 68 -6.25 7.40 -29.57
N ASN A 69 -7.02 6.56 -28.85
CA ASN A 69 -8.01 5.65 -29.49
C ASN A 69 -9.38 6.29 -29.74
N GLY A 70 -9.54 7.57 -29.44
CA GLY A 70 -10.80 8.32 -29.62
C GLY A 70 -11.96 7.84 -28.71
N LYS A 71 -11.67 7.12 -27.63
CA LYS A 71 -12.66 6.58 -26.71
C LYS A 71 -12.37 7.00 -25.30
N THR A 72 -13.40 7.34 -24.54
CA THR A 72 -13.29 7.51 -23.09
C THR A 72 -13.09 6.15 -22.43
N GLY A 73 -12.37 6.14 -21.32
CA GLY A 73 -12.07 4.93 -20.56
C GLY A 73 -12.16 5.15 -19.06
N VAL A 74 -12.35 4.06 -18.33
CA VAL A 74 -12.24 4.03 -16.86
C VAL A 74 -11.41 2.86 -16.45
N SER A 75 -10.57 3.07 -15.44
CA SER A 75 -9.84 2.02 -14.76
C SER A 75 -10.01 2.14 -13.25
N GLN A 76 -9.94 1.01 -12.58
CA GLN A 76 -9.96 0.93 -11.13
C GLN A 76 -8.88 -0.02 -10.68
N ALA A 77 -8.08 0.42 -9.72
CA ALA A 77 -7.10 -0.41 -9.03
C ALA A 77 -7.40 -0.41 -7.53
N LYS A 78 -7.25 -1.58 -6.91
CA LYS A 78 -7.30 -1.73 -5.46
C LYS A 78 -6.05 -2.46 -5.02
N GLU A 79 -5.34 -1.84 -4.08
CA GLU A 79 -4.16 -2.40 -3.45
C GLU A 79 -4.41 -2.55 -1.95
N THR A 80 -4.03 -3.67 -1.41
CA THR A 80 -4.13 -3.97 0.01
C THR A 80 -2.78 -4.45 0.50
N GLU A 81 -2.24 -3.79 1.53
CA GLU A 81 -1.00 -4.17 2.19
C GLU A 81 -1.27 -4.49 3.66
N MET A 82 -0.77 -5.63 4.12
CA MET A 82 -0.84 -6.06 5.51
C MET A 82 0.55 -6.41 6.01
N LYS A 83 0.99 -5.74 7.08
CA LYS A 83 2.26 -6.00 7.77
C LYS A 83 1.97 -6.45 9.19
N VAL A 84 2.58 -7.56 9.58
CA VAL A 84 2.50 -8.12 10.93
C VAL A 84 3.91 -8.30 11.46
N GLN A 85 4.17 -7.79 12.66
CA GLN A 85 5.45 -7.99 13.33
C GLN A 85 5.21 -8.48 14.75
N SER A 86 6.00 -9.48 15.15
CA SER A 86 6.02 -9.95 16.52
C SER A 86 7.45 -9.97 17.03
N ASP A 87 7.69 -9.32 18.17
CA ASP A 87 8.98 -9.21 18.82
C ASP A 87 8.92 -9.90 20.17
N TYR A 88 9.91 -10.71 20.48
CA TYR A 88 10.06 -11.42 21.74
C TYR A 88 11.46 -11.15 22.27
N LEU A 89 11.56 -10.56 23.46
CA LEU A 89 12.80 -10.18 24.11
C LEU A 89 12.86 -10.76 25.50
N LEU A 90 13.96 -11.44 25.82
CA LEU A 90 14.31 -11.89 27.16
C LEU A 90 15.56 -11.13 27.62
N THR A 91 15.46 -10.38 28.68
CA THR A 91 16.55 -9.63 29.28
C THR A 91 16.87 -10.20 30.67
N TYR A 92 18.15 -10.48 30.90
CA TYR A 92 18.71 -10.83 32.19
C TYR A 92 19.57 -9.68 32.69
N THR A 93 19.35 -9.23 33.93
CA THR A 93 20.15 -8.18 34.57
C THR A 93 20.58 -8.64 35.97
N ASN A 94 21.87 -8.58 36.27
CA ASN A 94 22.38 -8.88 37.57
C ASN A 94 23.61 -8.02 37.89
N SER A 95 23.85 -7.79 39.18
CA SER A 95 25.00 -7.06 39.68
C SER A 95 25.55 -7.76 40.93
N TRP A 96 26.89 -7.90 41.02
CA TRP A 96 27.59 -8.47 42.17
C TRP A 96 28.90 -7.74 42.41
N GLY A 97 29.08 -7.15 43.59
CA GLY A 97 30.20 -6.26 43.89
C GLY A 97 30.23 -5.10 42.88
N ASP A 98 31.40 -4.91 42.25
CA ASP A 98 31.63 -3.84 41.28
C ASP A 98 31.25 -4.27 39.81
N HIS A 99 30.69 -5.47 39.66
CA HIS A 99 30.33 -6.02 38.36
C HIS A 99 28.84 -5.88 38.08
N SER A 100 28.49 -5.49 36.87
CA SER A 100 27.10 -5.46 36.38
C SER A 100 27.02 -6.05 34.98
N VAL A 101 26.05 -6.93 34.77
CA VAL A 101 25.79 -7.60 33.49
C VAL A 101 24.35 -7.40 33.09
N THR A 102 24.13 -7.01 31.83
CA THR A 102 22.80 -7.07 31.18
C THR A 102 22.95 -7.87 29.89
N ALA A 103 22.28 -9.01 29.81
CA ALA A 103 22.22 -9.85 28.61
C ALA A 103 20.80 -9.82 28.05
N THR A 104 20.66 -9.57 26.76
CA THR A 104 19.37 -9.57 26.05
C THR A 104 19.46 -10.56 24.90
N ALA A 105 18.46 -11.43 24.80
CA ALA A 105 18.25 -12.30 23.66
C ALA A 105 16.81 -12.12 23.15
N GLY A 106 16.63 -12.20 21.85
CA GLY A 106 15.30 -12.07 21.30
C GLY A 106 15.22 -12.53 19.87
N PHE A 107 14.00 -12.64 19.40
CA PHE A 107 13.75 -12.86 18.00
C PHE A 107 12.54 -12.03 17.54
N THR A 108 12.57 -11.68 16.28
CA THR A 108 11.51 -10.92 15.60
C THR A 108 11.02 -11.72 14.41
N THR A 109 9.70 -11.83 14.28
CA THR A 109 9.08 -12.29 13.04
C THR A 109 8.41 -11.12 12.36
N TYR A 110 8.61 -11.01 11.06
CA TYR A 110 7.96 -9.99 10.22
C TYR A 110 7.31 -10.67 9.03
N TYR A 111 6.05 -10.33 8.78
CA TYR A 111 5.28 -10.78 7.64
C TYR A 111 4.72 -9.57 6.90
N ASN A 112 4.87 -9.55 5.59
CA ASN A 112 4.28 -8.54 4.73
C ASN A 112 3.58 -9.23 3.54
N LYS A 113 2.33 -8.87 3.32
CA LYS A 113 1.51 -9.32 2.19
C LYS A 113 0.98 -8.11 1.46
N LEU A 114 1.14 -8.11 0.14
CA LEU A 114 0.58 -7.11 -0.76
C LEU A 114 -0.25 -7.80 -1.84
N GLU A 115 -1.47 -7.33 -2.02
CA GLU A 115 -2.40 -7.77 -3.06
C GLU A 115 -2.81 -6.57 -3.91
N ASN A 116 -2.80 -6.76 -5.21
CA ASN A 116 -3.27 -5.77 -6.17
C ASN A 116 -4.30 -6.41 -7.10
N LEU A 117 -5.41 -5.71 -7.31
CA LEU A 117 -6.45 -6.05 -8.28
C LEU A 117 -6.75 -4.80 -9.10
N ASN A 118 -6.73 -4.93 -10.41
CA ASN A 118 -7.09 -3.85 -11.31
C ASN A 118 -8.06 -4.32 -12.40
N GLY A 119 -8.78 -3.37 -12.95
CA GLY A 119 -9.66 -3.59 -14.08
C GLY A 119 -9.88 -2.30 -14.84
N ALA A 120 -10.11 -2.41 -16.15
CA ALA A 120 -10.41 -1.27 -17.00
C ALA A 120 -11.42 -1.64 -18.08
N ARG A 121 -12.16 -0.63 -18.53
CA ARG A 121 -13.03 -0.71 -19.70
C ARG A 121 -13.03 0.63 -20.44
N THR A 122 -13.29 0.58 -21.73
CA THR A 122 -13.54 1.77 -22.55
C THR A 122 -15.01 1.88 -22.90
N GLN A 123 -15.40 3.03 -23.43
CA GLN A 123 -16.78 3.23 -23.91
C GLN A 123 -17.12 2.26 -25.04
N GLY A 124 -18.38 1.84 -25.07
CA GLY A 124 -18.99 1.11 -26.19
C GLY A 124 -19.49 2.05 -27.30
N VAL A 125 -20.02 1.45 -28.36
CA VAL A 125 -20.63 2.19 -29.46
C VAL A 125 -21.84 2.97 -28.94
N GLY A 126 -21.89 4.27 -29.19
CA GLY A 126 -22.99 5.15 -28.78
C GLY A 126 -23.08 5.47 -27.29
N LEU A 127 -22.09 5.03 -26.50
CA LEU A 127 -21.99 5.32 -25.06
C LEU A 127 -20.72 6.11 -24.77
N VAL A 128 -20.85 7.30 -24.18
CA VAL A 128 -19.74 8.10 -23.69
C VAL A 128 -19.71 7.99 -22.17
N ILE A 129 -18.55 7.61 -21.62
CA ILE A 129 -18.38 7.59 -20.16
C ILE A 129 -18.29 9.03 -19.66
N PRO A 130 -19.15 9.46 -18.72
CA PRO A 130 -19.18 10.84 -18.26
C PRO A 130 -17.95 11.18 -17.43
N ASP A 131 -17.47 12.40 -17.57
CA ASP A 131 -16.44 12.98 -16.72
C ASP A 131 -17.02 13.38 -15.35
N ASN A 132 -17.34 12.36 -14.56
CA ASN A 132 -17.85 12.52 -13.19
C ASN A 132 -17.19 11.48 -12.28
N PRO A 133 -16.34 11.91 -11.33
CA PRO A 133 -15.60 11.02 -10.43
C PRO A 133 -16.45 10.02 -9.65
N ASP A 134 -17.70 10.36 -9.39
CA ASP A 134 -18.64 9.47 -8.69
C ASP A 134 -19.20 8.36 -9.57
N LYS A 135 -19.01 8.46 -10.89
CA LYS A 135 -19.45 7.48 -11.89
C LYS A 135 -18.30 6.69 -12.53
N TRP A 136 -17.06 6.89 -12.11
CA TRP A 136 -15.89 6.18 -12.67
C TRP A 136 -15.77 4.74 -12.14
N TYR A 137 -16.80 3.95 -12.31
CA TYR A 137 -16.75 2.51 -12.04
C TYR A 137 -16.51 1.75 -13.33
N VAL A 138 -15.69 0.71 -13.27
CA VAL A 138 -15.37 -0.12 -14.46
C VAL A 138 -16.62 -0.70 -15.13
N SER A 139 -17.69 -0.95 -14.34
CA SER A 139 -18.96 -1.48 -14.86
C SER A 139 -19.70 -0.55 -15.85
N ILE A 140 -19.37 0.75 -15.88
CA ILE A 140 -20.00 1.70 -16.81
C ILE A 140 -19.49 1.53 -18.26
N GLY A 141 -18.28 0.98 -18.43
CA GLY A 141 -17.72 0.72 -19.74
C GLY A 141 -18.26 -0.53 -20.40
N ASP A 142 -17.97 -0.67 -21.69
CA ASP A 142 -18.36 -1.82 -22.48
C ASP A 142 -17.69 -3.11 -21.97
N ALA A 143 -18.50 -4.14 -21.73
CA ALA A 143 -18.00 -5.44 -21.27
C ALA A 143 -17.05 -6.11 -22.26
N ALA A 144 -17.22 -5.87 -23.57
CA ALA A 144 -16.35 -6.42 -24.60
C ALA A 144 -14.93 -5.84 -24.58
N THR A 145 -14.72 -4.69 -23.92
CA THR A 145 -13.42 -4.04 -23.76
C THR A 145 -12.75 -4.32 -22.41
N ALA A 146 -13.34 -5.21 -21.61
CA ALA A 146 -12.88 -5.48 -20.27
C ALA A 146 -11.46 -6.04 -20.24
N THR A 147 -10.61 -5.41 -19.46
CA THR A 147 -9.29 -5.92 -19.08
C THR A 147 -9.21 -6.02 -17.56
N ASN A 148 -8.47 -6.99 -17.06
CA ASN A 148 -8.22 -7.14 -15.63
C ASN A 148 -6.83 -7.73 -15.40
N GLY A 149 -6.34 -7.55 -14.17
CA GLY A 149 -5.11 -8.14 -13.70
C GLY A 149 -5.12 -8.21 -12.18
N SER A 150 -4.41 -9.19 -11.64
CA SER A 150 -4.17 -9.29 -10.20
C SER A 150 -2.78 -9.80 -9.94
N THR A 151 -2.18 -9.30 -8.88
CA THR A 151 -0.88 -9.76 -8.40
C THR A 151 -0.91 -9.87 -6.89
N GLN A 152 -0.16 -10.82 -6.36
CA GLN A 152 0.06 -10.99 -4.94
C GLN A 152 1.52 -11.34 -4.71
N TRP A 153 2.09 -10.80 -3.63
CA TRP A 153 3.35 -11.28 -3.10
C TRP A 153 3.33 -11.28 -1.58
N GLU A 154 4.14 -12.17 -1.01
CA GLU A 154 4.30 -12.33 0.41
C GLU A 154 5.79 -12.40 0.75
N ARG A 155 6.14 -11.85 1.90
CA ARG A 155 7.48 -11.90 2.45
C ARG A 155 7.42 -12.18 3.93
N SER A 156 8.18 -13.20 4.36
CA SER A 156 8.41 -13.49 5.77
C SER A 156 9.89 -13.33 6.09
N THR A 157 10.18 -12.77 7.25
CA THR A 157 11.53 -12.59 7.75
C THR A 157 11.55 -12.98 9.23
N VAL A 158 12.58 -13.72 9.63
CA VAL A 158 12.87 -14.03 11.03
C VAL A 158 14.26 -13.48 11.35
N SER A 159 14.38 -12.75 12.43
CA SER A 159 15.65 -12.17 12.89
C SER A 159 15.90 -12.58 14.33
N VAL A 160 17.15 -12.88 14.66
CA VAL A 160 17.59 -13.20 16.01
C VAL A 160 18.52 -12.09 16.49
N LEU A 161 18.36 -11.67 17.74
CA LEU A 161 19.16 -10.67 18.40
C LEU A 161 19.79 -11.29 19.65
N ALA A 162 21.09 -11.03 19.86
CA ALA A 162 21.76 -11.26 21.13
C ALA A 162 22.68 -10.07 21.45
N ARG A 163 22.63 -9.59 22.69
CA ARG A 163 23.46 -8.47 23.17
C ARG A 163 23.87 -8.73 24.63
N VAL A 164 25.14 -8.47 24.95
CA VAL A 164 25.65 -8.50 26.32
C VAL A 164 26.34 -7.18 26.62
N LEU A 165 25.96 -6.56 27.70
CA LEU A 165 26.58 -5.37 28.27
C LEU A 165 27.22 -5.77 29.62
N TYR A 166 28.47 -5.45 29.79
CA TYR A 166 29.21 -5.63 31.04
C TYR A 166 29.84 -4.32 31.48
N ASN A 167 29.65 -3.96 32.73
CA ASN A 167 30.24 -2.80 33.35
C ASN A 167 31.02 -3.23 34.61
N TYR A 168 32.18 -2.63 34.80
CA TYR A 168 33.01 -2.74 36.01
C TYR A 168 33.21 -1.32 36.56
N LYS A 169 32.99 -1.13 37.86
CA LYS A 169 33.25 0.13 38.56
C LYS A 169 34.60 0.11 39.28
#